data_d07d013cef0a751f2ae617ee29f9c4f7
#
_entry.id   d07d013cef0a751f2ae617ee29f9c4f7
#
_cell.length_a   1.000
_cell.length_b   1.000
_cell.length_c   1.000
_cell.angle_alpha   90.00
_cell.angle_beta   90.00
_cell.angle_gamma   90.00
#
_symmetry.space_group_name_H-M   'P 1'
#
loop_
_entity.id
_entity.type
_entity.pdbx_description
1 polymer ?
#
loop_
_entity_poly.entity_id
_entity_poly.type
_entity_poly.pdbx_seq_one_letter_code
_entity_poly.pdbx_strand_id
1 'polypeptide(L)'
;RDFCLSRGLGDVYKRQLSITAPAQVQTIEWIKVIPYIIVLGTAIAGMNVMLVLIIGILTSGIIGIVTGSFGVFDWFGAMGTGITGMGELIIITLLAGGMLETIRYNGGIDFIIKKLTRHVNSKRGAELSIAALVSIANLCTANNTIAIITTGPIAKDIAKRFHLDRRKTASILDTFSCLIQGIIPYGAQMLIAAGLANISPISIIGNLYYPFTMGICALLAILFRYPRRYS
;
A
#
# COMPACT_ATOMS: atom_id res chain seq x y z
N ARG A 1 18.38 -0.75 -35.42
CA ARG A 1 18.17 0.09 -34.22
C ARG A 1 17.42 -0.60 -33.10
N ASP A 2 16.78 -1.75 -33.36
CA ASP A 2 15.96 -2.49 -32.38
C ASP A 2 16.72 -3.58 -31.59
N PHE A 3 18.01 -3.76 -31.89
CA PHE A 3 18.82 -4.82 -31.27
C PHE A 3 19.40 -4.46 -29.89
N CYS A 4 19.46 -3.19 -29.53
CA CYS A 4 20.01 -2.75 -28.23
C CYS A 4 18.98 -2.74 -27.09
N LEU A 5 17.67 -2.56 -27.39
CA LEU A 5 16.61 -2.52 -26.40
C LEU A 5 16.24 -3.94 -25.86
N SER A 6 16.38 -4.97 -26.70
CA SER A 6 16.06 -6.34 -26.29
C SER A 6 17.11 -6.96 -25.35
N ARG A 7 18.38 -6.51 -25.43
CA ARG A 7 19.45 -6.99 -24.53
C ARG A 7 19.36 -6.39 -23.12
N GLY A 8 18.98 -5.12 -23.00
CA GLY A 8 18.84 -4.48 -21.68
C GLY A 8 17.70 -5.06 -20.84
N LEU A 9 16.55 -5.35 -21.46
CA LEU A 9 15.42 -6.00 -20.79
C LEU A 9 15.72 -7.47 -20.43
N GLY A 10 16.44 -8.18 -21.29
CA GLY A 10 16.83 -9.56 -21.04
C GLY A 10 17.83 -9.70 -19.87
N ASP A 11 18.73 -8.76 -19.69
CA ASP A 11 19.72 -8.79 -18.60
C ASP A 11 19.13 -8.37 -17.25
N VAL A 12 18.15 -7.45 -17.23
CA VAL A 12 17.38 -7.11 -16.03
C VAL A 12 16.52 -8.31 -15.61
N TYR A 13 15.89 -8.98 -16.57
CA TYR A 13 15.08 -10.17 -16.32
C TYR A 13 15.94 -11.37 -15.85
N LYS A 14 17.12 -11.56 -16.42
CA LYS A 14 18.08 -12.61 -15.99
C LYS A 14 18.67 -12.33 -14.62
N ARG A 15 18.93 -11.09 -14.26
CA ARG A 15 19.38 -10.74 -12.89
C ARG A 15 18.31 -10.97 -11.83
N GLN A 16 17.03 -10.80 -12.17
CA GLN A 16 15.94 -11.15 -11.27
C GLN A 16 15.71 -12.66 -11.16
N LEU A 17 16.03 -13.42 -12.22
CA LEU A 17 15.90 -14.88 -12.24
C LEU A 17 17.12 -15.64 -11.69
N SER A 18 18.25 -15.00 -11.48
CA SER A 18 19.43 -15.60 -10.86
C SER A 18 19.44 -15.56 -9.32
N ILE A 19 18.32 -15.25 -8.69
CA ILE A 19 18.09 -15.62 -7.30
C ILE A 19 17.68 -17.10 -7.28
N THR A 20 18.60 -17.97 -7.71
CA THR A 20 18.62 -19.33 -7.23
C THR A 20 19.11 -19.21 -5.79
N ALA A 21 18.21 -18.91 -4.88
CA ALA A 21 18.48 -19.12 -3.48
C ALA A 21 18.76 -20.64 -3.35
N PRO A 22 19.97 -21.06 -2.97
CA PRO A 22 20.13 -22.42 -2.52
C PRO A 22 19.13 -22.55 -1.37
N ALA A 23 18.36 -23.62 -1.37
CA ALA A 23 17.54 -24.00 -0.23
C ALA A 23 18.50 -24.38 0.91
N GLN A 24 19.18 -23.38 1.45
CA GLN A 24 19.80 -23.49 2.75
C GLN A 24 18.62 -23.57 3.71
N VAL A 25 18.50 -24.70 4.36
CA VAL A 25 17.72 -24.85 5.58
C VAL A 25 18.32 -23.84 6.55
N GLN A 26 17.85 -22.59 6.47
CA GLN A 26 18.23 -21.57 7.44
C GLN A 26 17.66 -22.05 8.77
N THR A 27 18.53 -22.43 9.66
CA THR A 27 18.16 -22.60 11.06
C THR A 27 17.53 -21.28 11.51
N ILE A 28 16.24 -21.34 11.83
CA ILE A 28 15.50 -20.16 12.26
C ILE A 28 16.12 -19.66 13.55
N GLU A 29 16.87 -18.59 13.49
CA GLU A 29 17.40 -17.92 14.68
C GLU A 29 16.26 -17.14 15.33
N TRP A 30 15.58 -17.77 16.29
CA TRP A 30 14.45 -17.18 17.00
C TRP A 30 14.73 -15.80 17.60
N ILE A 31 16.00 -15.51 17.91
CA ILE A 31 16.45 -14.21 18.41
C ILE A 31 16.17 -13.09 17.40
N LYS A 32 16.28 -13.36 16.10
CA LYS A 32 16.03 -12.38 15.02
C LYS A 32 14.53 -12.11 14.80
N VAL A 33 13.66 -12.93 15.37
CA VAL A 33 12.20 -12.76 15.31
C VAL A 33 11.69 -11.83 16.41
N ILE A 34 12.43 -11.70 17.51
CA ILE A 34 12.05 -10.89 18.69
C ILE A 34 11.65 -9.44 18.33
N PRO A 35 12.38 -8.68 17.50
CA PRO A 35 12.00 -7.31 17.15
C PRO A 35 10.61 -7.22 16.52
N TYR A 36 10.26 -8.18 15.68
CA TYR A 36 8.93 -8.22 15.03
C TYR A 36 7.82 -8.45 16.03
N ILE A 37 8.04 -9.34 17.02
CA ILE A 37 7.09 -9.60 18.11
C ILE A 37 6.90 -8.35 18.98
N ILE A 38 8.00 -7.65 19.29
CA ILE A 38 7.96 -6.41 20.09
C ILE A 38 7.17 -5.32 19.34
N VAL A 39 7.46 -5.11 18.05
CA VAL A 39 6.75 -4.13 17.21
C VAL A 39 5.26 -4.47 17.13
N LEU A 40 4.92 -5.73 16.91
CA LEU A 40 3.53 -6.17 16.83
C LEU A 40 2.83 -6.01 18.20
N GLY A 41 3.46 -6.42 19.28
CA GLY A 41 2.91 -6.31 20.63
C GLY A 41 2.66 -4.85 21.05
N THR A 42 3.64 -3.97 20.80
CA THR A 42 3.50 -2.53 21.11
C THR A 42 2.47 -1.83 20.22
N ALA A 43 2.33 -2.25 18.96
CA ALA A 43 1.30 -1.75 18.07
C ALA A 43 -0.11 -2.17 18.53
N ILE A 44 -0.30 -3.43 18.95
CA ILE A 44 -1.57 -3.93 19.49
C ILE A 44 -1.90 -3.24 20.83
N ALA A 45 -0.90 -2.92 21.65
CA ALA A 45 -1.09 -2.14 22.87
C ALA A 45 -1.54 -0.69 22.63
N GLY A 46 -1.64 -0.25 21.37
CA GLY A 46 -2.13 1.08 21.01
C GLY A 46 -1.12 2.21 21.21
N MET A 47 0.18 1.89 21.27
CA MET A 47 1.23 2.90 21.37
C MET A 47 1.29 3.77 20.11
N ASN A 48 1.87 4.96 20.25
CA ASN A 48 2.09 5.85 19.11
C ASN A 48 2.99 5.17 18.06
N VAL A 49 2.57 5.19 16.78
CA VAL A 49 3.25 4.52 15.67
C VAL A 49 4.73 4.92 15.59
N MET A 50 5.07 6.20 15.82
CA MET A 50 6.46 6.67 15.82
C MET A 50 7.30 5.97 16.89
N LEU A 51 6.76 5.82 18.11
CA LEU A 51 7.44 5.11 19.20
C LEU A 51 7.61 3.63 18.88
N VAL A 52 6.60 2.99 18.32
CA VAL A 52 6.65 1.58 17.90
C VAL A 52 7.78 1.36 16.88
N LEU A 53 7.89 2.24 15.89
CA LEU A 53 8.95 2.15 14.87
C LEU A 53 10.35 2.40 15.45
N ILE A 54 10.49 3.40 16.34
CA ILE A 54 11.77 3.68 17.02
C ILE A 54 12.20 2.47 17.86
N ILE A 55 11.29 1.89 18.64
CA ILE A 55 11.56 0.68 19.43
C ILE A 55 11.98 -0.47 18.49
N GLY A 56 11.31 -0.64 17.36
CA GLY A 56 11.65 -1.65 16.35
C GLY A 56 13.07 -1.48 15.80
N ILE A 57 13.45 -0.24 15.43
CA ILE A 57 14.80 0.08 14.92
C ILE A 57 15.86 -0.19 16.01
N LEU A 58 15.64 0.26 17.23
CA LEU A 58 16.58 0.08 18.33
C LEU A 58 16.74 -1.40 18.69
N THR A 59 15.64 -2.12 18.84
CA THR A 59 15.68 -3.55 19.20
C THR A 59 16.33 -4.40 18.10
N SER A 60 16.04 -4.15 16.84
CA SER A 60 16.66 -4.84 15.71
C SER A 60 18.16 -4.53 15.63
N GLY A 61 18.55 -3.27 15.86
CA GLY A 61 19.96 -2.85 15.88
C GLY A 61 20.74 -3.53 17.00
N ILE A 62 20.22 -3.49 18.24
CA ILE A 62 20.88 -4.11 19.40
C ILE A 62 21.04 -5.63 19.18
N ILE A 63 19.98 -6.33 18.76
CA ILE A 63 20.03 -7.76 18.50
C ILE A 63 21.03 -8.08 17.38
N GLY A 64 21.01 -7.32 16.27
CA GLY A 64 21.93 -7.55 15.16
C GLY A 64 23.41 -7.36 15.54
N ILE A 65 23.73 -6.37 16.37
CA ILE A 65 25.07 -6.12 16.88
C ILE A 65 25.50 -7.22 17.87
N VAL A 66 24.65 -7.57 18.82
CA VAL A 66 24.92 -8.62 19.84
C VAL A 66 25.10 -10.00 19.20
N THR A 67 24.31 -10.31 18.16
CA THR A 67 24.46 -11.57 17.41
C THR A 67 25.61 -11.56 16.41
N GLY A 68 26.34 -10.43 16.27
CA GLY A 68 27.44 -10.30 15.31
C GLY A 68 27.01 -10.34 13.84
N SER A 69 25.71 -10.14 13.57
CA SER A 69 25.16 -10.18 12.20
C SER A 69 25.62 -8.97 11.36
N PHE A 70 25.85 -7.83 12.01
CA PHE A 70 26.39 -6.61 11.41
C PHE A 70 27.04 -5.70 12.46
N GLY A 71 27.93 -4.81 12.01
CA GLY A 71 28.59 -3.82 12.88
C GLY A 71 27.74 -2.56 13.10
N VAL A 72 28.18 -1.70 14.02
CA VAL A 72 27.49 -0.44 14.31
C VAL A 72 27.44 0.46 13.06
N PHE A 73 28.50 0.51 12.27
CA PHE A 73 28.56 1.31 11.04
C PHE A 73 27.62 0.76 9.96
N ASP A 74 27.49 -0.57 9.86
CA ASP A 74 26.55 -1.21 8.92
C ASP A 74 25.11 -0.91 9.31
N TRP A 75 24.81 -0.84 10.60
CA TRP A 75 23.50 -0.47 11.10
C TRP A 75 23.11 0.96 10.70
N PHE A 76 24.03 1.94 10.89
CA PHE A 76 23.83 3.30 10.42
C PHE A 76 23.71 3.37 8.89
N GLY A 77 24.54 2.59 8.18
CA GLY A 77 24.44 2.44 6.72
C GLY A 77 23.09 1.93 6.26
N ALA A 78 22.55 0.90 6.94
CA ALA A 78 21.22 0.36 6.66
C ALA A 78 20.12 1.39 6.91
N MET A 79 20.22 2.21 7.98
CA MET A 79 19.28 3.32 8.21
C MET A 79 19.35 4.37 7.10
N GLY A 80 20.57 4.74 6.66
CA GLY A 80 20.77 5.64 5.52
C GLY A 80 20.15 5.10 4.23
N THR A 81 20.36 3.82 3.95
CA THR A 81 19.74 3.14 2.80
C THR A 81 18.22 3.12 2.90
N GLY A 82 17.67 2.89 4.10
CA GLY A 82 16.23 2.97 4.35
C GLY A 82 15.65 4.35 4.05
N ILE A 83 16.31 5.41 4.50
CA ILE A 83 15.91 6.81 4.26
C ILE A 83 15.97 7.14 2.76
N THR A 84 17.06 6.78 2.07
CA THR A 84 17.19 7.00 0.62
C THR A 84 16.19 6.19 -0.19
N GLY A 85 15.85 4.96 0.24
CA GLY A 85 14.81 4.16 -0.37
C GLY A 85 13.40 4.76 -0.25
N MET A 86 13.17 5.61 0.77
CA MET A 86 11.91 6.37 0.90
C MET A 86 11.91 7.68 0.11
N GLY A 87 13.06 8.10 -0.40
CA GLY A 87 13.21 9.37 -1.13
C GLY A 87 12.29 9.48 -2.33
N GLU A 88 12.16 8.42 -3.11
CA GLU A 88 11.25 8.36 -4.26
C GLU A 88 9.79 8.58 -3.83
N LEU A 89 9.34 7.93 -2.76
CA LEU A 89 7.99 8.09 -2.23
C LEU A 89 7.73 9.54 -1.76
N ILE A 90 8.72 10.16 -1.10
CA ILE A 90 8.62 11.55 -0.64
C ILE A 90 8.48 12.49 -1.84
N ILE A 91 9.33 12.34 -2.86
CA ILE A 91 9.30 13.17 -4.07
C ILE A 91 7.96 13.01 -4.79
N ILE A 92 7.50 11.78 -5.00
CA ILE A 92 6.21 11.51 -5.65
C ILE A 92 5.07 12.14 -4.85
N THR A 93 5.09 12.04 -3.52
CA THR A 93 4.05 12.60 -2.66
C THR A 93 4.02 14.14 -2.75
N LEU A 94 5.18 14.79 -2.76
CA LEU A 94 5.28 16.24 -2.89
C LEU A 94 4.79 16.71 -4.27
N LEU A 95 5.21 16.05 -5.35
CA LEU A 95 4.76 16.36 -6.71
C LEU A 95 3.26 16.10 -6.89
N ALA A 96 2.75 14.98 -6.39
CA ALA A 96 1.33 14.66 -6.41
C ALA A 96 0.50 15.70 -5.61
N GLY A 97 1.02 16.15 -4.47
CA GLY A 97 0.39 17.20 -3.68
C GLY A 97 0.33 18.53 -4.43
N GLY A 98 1.43 18.95 -5.05
CA GLY A 98 1.47 20.17 -5.87
C GLY A 98 0.55 20.09 -7.09
N MET A 99 0.53 18.96 -7.79
CA MET A 99 -0.37 18.72 -8.91
C MET A 99 -1.84 18.74 -8.48
N LEU A 100 -2.16 18.13 -7.33
CA LEU A 100 -3.52 18.12 -6.79
C LEU A 100 -3.99 19.55 -6.45
N GLU A 101 -3.11 20.37 -5.86
CA GLU A 101 -3.44 21.77 -5.53
C GLU A 101 -3.65 22.62 -6.81
N THR A 102 -2.86 22.38 -7.85
CA THR A 102 -3.06 22.99 -9.16
C THR A 102 -4.41 22.61 -9.77
N ILE A 103 -4.77 21.32 -9.70
CA ILE A 103 -6.07 20.82 -10.16
C ILE A 103 -7.21 21.45 -9.34
N ARG A 104 -7.02 21.60 -8.03
CA ARG A 104 -8.00 22.26 -7.14
C ARG A 104 -8.19 23.72 -7.50
N TYR A 105 -7.11 24.45 -7.68
CA TYR A 105 -7.15 25.87 -8.05
C TYR A 105 -7.90 26.11 -9.36
N ASN A 106 -7.73 25.23 -10.34
CA ASN A 106 -8.43 25.28 -11.63
C ASN A 106 -9.86 24.70 -11.58
N GLY A 107 -10.41 24.38 -10.42
CA GLY A 107 -11.76 23.82 -10.26
C GLY A 107 -11.90 22.37 -10.73
N GLY A 108 -10.79 21.68 -11.03
CA GLY A 108 -10.79 20.28 -11.51
C GLY A 108 -11.33 19.32 -10.47
N ILE A 109 -11.07 19.56 -9.19
CA ILE A 109 -11.63 18.75 -8.10
C ILE A 109 -13.14 18.86 -8.04
N ASP A 110 -13.69 20.08 -8.13
CA ASP A 110 -15.13 20.31 -8.15
C ASP A 110 -15.80 19.63 -9.35
N PHE A 111 -15.13 19.64 -10.52
CA PHE A 111 -15.58 18.92 -11.69
C PHE A 111 -15.64 17.41 -11.46
N ILE A 112 -14.57 16.82 -10.90
CA ILE A 112 -14.51 15.39 -10.58
C ILE A 112 -15.60 15.03 -9.58
N ILE A 113 -15.75 15.81 -8.50
CA ILE A 113 -16.78 15.58 -7.47
C ILE A 113 -18.17 15.67 -8.11
N LYS A 114 -18.46 16.70 -8.89
CA LYS A 114 -19.74 16.85 -9.58
C LYS A 114 -20.01 15.69 -10.53
N LYS A 115 -19.01 15.25 -11.29
CA LYS A 115 -19.13 14.13 -12.24
C LYS A 115 -19.40 12.82 -11.50
N LEU A 116 -18.63 12.51 -10.45
CA LEU A 116 -18.78 11.30 -9.65
C LEU A 116 -20.09 11.28 -8.87
N THR A 117 -20.52 12.44 -8.37
CA THR A 117 -21.71 12.53 -7.53
C THR A 117 -22.99 12.97 -8.28
N ARG A 118 -22.91 13.15 -9.60
CA ARG A 118 -24.03 13.65 -10.40
C ARG A 118 -25.32 12.83 -10.26
N HIS A 119 -25.20 11.53 -10.14
CA HIS A 119 -26.32 10.60 -10.00
C HIS A 119 -26.47 10.05 -8.56
N VAL A 120 -25.73 10.64 -7.63
CA VAL A 120 -25.69 10.19 -6.24
C VAL A 120 -26.60 11.07 -5.40
N ASN A 121 -27.72 10.48 -4.95
CA ASN A 121 -28.67 11.13 -4.06
C ASN A 121 -28.70 10.50 -2.66
N SER A 122 -27.76 9.62 -2.37
CA SER A 122 -27.71 8.89 -1.11
C SER A 122 -26.29 8.75 -0.55
N LYS A 123 -26.22 8.58 0.77
CA LYS A 123 -24.94 8.29 1.45
C LYS A 123 -24.25 7.04 0.88
N ARG A 124 -25.01 5.97 0.57
CA ARG A 124 -24.47 4.75 -0.05
C ARG A 124 -23.81 5.02 -1.39
N GLY A 125 -24.46 5.83 -2.23
CA GLY A 125 -23.90 6.20 -3.51
C GLY A 125 -22.61 7.01 -3.37
N ALA A 126 -22.52 7.89 -2.36
CA ALA A 126 -21.29 8.64 -2.07
C ALA A 126 -20.16 7.70 -1.59
N GLU A 127 -20.46 6.73 -0.72
CA GLU A 127 -19.51 5.71 -0.29
C GLU A 127 -18.99 4.86 -1.47
N LEU A 128 -19.86 4.44 -2.38
CA LEU A 128 -19.49 3.72 -3.60
C LEU A 128 -18.66 4.59 -4.56
N SER A 129 -18.96 5.89 -4.65
CA SER A 129 -18.18 6.82 -5.47
C SER A 129 -16.75 6.97 -4.93
N ILE A 130 -16.57 7.00 -3.61
CA ILE A 130 -15.25 7.02 -2.98
C ILE A 130 -14.51 5.71 -3.24
N ALA A 131 -15.18 4.57 -3.10
CA ALA A 131 -14.62 3.26 -3.41
C ALA A 131 -14.15 3.16 -4.88
N ALA A 132 -14.99 3.60 -5.82
CA ALA A 132 -14.65 3.62 -7.24
C ALA A 132 -13.46 4.56 -7.54
N LEU A 133 -13.44 5.75 -6.92
CA LEU A 133 -12.37 6.73 -7.11
C LEU A 133 -11.01 6.16 -6.71
N VAL A 134 -10.89 5.60 -5.51
CA VAL A 134 -9.61 5.04 -5.03
C VAL A 134 -9.24 3.78 -5.80
N SER A 135 -10.19 2.97 -6.23
CA SER A 135 -9.95 1.79 -7.05
C SER A 135 -9.33 2.16 -8.41
N ILE A 136 -9.89 3.15 -9.09
CA ILE A 136 -9.35 3.65 -10.37
C ILE A 136 -7.96 4.24 -10.18
N ALA A 137 -7.77 5.07 -9.15
CA ALA A 137 -6.46 5.64 -8.84
C ALA A 137 -5.41 4.56 -8.59
N ASN A 138 -5.78 3.51 -7.85
CA ASN A 138 -4.87 2.40 -7.56
C ASN A 138 -4.55 1.55 -8.80
N LEU A 139 -5.51 1.33 -9.68
CA LEU A 139 -5.24 0.71 -10.99
C LEU A 139 -4.23 1.51 -11.80
N CYS A 140 -4.28 2.84 -11.77
CA CYS A 140 -3.35 3.70 -12.49
C CYS A 140 -1.96 3.74 -11.86
N THR A 141 -1.87 3.72 -10.52
CA THR A 141 -0.62 3.92 -9.79
C THR A 141 0.06 2.62 -9.37
N ALA A 142 -0.66 1.51 -9.34
CA ALA A 142 -0.23 0.22 -8.79
C ALA A 142 0.34 0.32 -7.36
N ASN A 143 -0.04 1.38 -6.62
CA ASN A 143 0.46 1.67 -5.28
C ASN A 143 -0.67 2.25 -4.42
N ASN A 144 -1.07 1.52 -3.36
CA ASN A 144 -2.16 1.92 -2.49
C ASN A 144 -1.87 3.22 -1.73
N THR A 145 -0.65 3.45 -1.30
CA THR A 145 -0.27 4.67 -0.58
C THR A 145 -0.45 5.90 -1.46
N ILE A 146 0.05 5.87 -2.69
CA ILE A 146 -0.10 6.95 -3.66
C ILE A 146 -1.59 7.15 -4.00
N ALA A 147 -2.33 6.06 -4.23
CA ALA A 147 -3.76 6.13 -4.50
C ALA A 147 -4.54 6.81 -3.37
N ILE A 148 -4.28 6.44 -2.11
CA ILE A 148 -4.94 7.03 -0.95
C ILE A 148 -4.56 8.50 -0.77
N ILE A 149 -3.27 8.86 -0.91
CA ILE A 149 -2.80 10.24 -0.76
C ILE A 149 -3.43 11.14 -1.83
N THR A 150 -3.49 10.68 -3.07
CA THR A 150 -4.05 11.48 -4.17
C THR A 150 -5.57 11.62 -4.12
N THR A 151 -6.28 10.56 -3.72
CA THR A 151 -7.75 10.57 -3.67
C THR A 151 -8.32 11.03 -2.34
N GLY A 152 -7.53 10.99 -1.27
CA GLY A 152 -7.96 11.34 0.09
C GLY A 152 -8.62 12.71 0.22
N PRO A 153 -8.03 13.80 -0.29
CA PRO A 153 -8.65 15.12 -0.29
C PRO A 153 -10.00 15.15 -0.99
N ILE A 154 -10.12 14.50 -2.16
CA ILE A 154 -11.37 14.42 -2.92
C ILE A 154 -12.43 13.63 -2.13
N ALA A 155 -12.05 12.49 -1.57
CA ALA A 155 -12.92 11.66 -0.74
C ALA A 155 -13.42 12.42 0.52
N LYS A 156 -12.54 13.23 1.14
CA LYS A 156 -12.89 14.10 2.26
C LYS A 156 -13.94 15.14 1.87
N ASP A 157 -13.86 15.72 0.69
CA ASP A 157 -14.82 16.72 0.22
C ASP A 157 -16.17 16.06 -0.14
N ILE A 158 -16.17 14.86 -0.75
CA ILE A 158 -17.37 14.05 -0.93
C ILE A 158 -17.99 13.70 0.43
N ALA A 159 -17.18 13.24 1.39
CA ALA A 159 -17.64 12.89 2.72
C ALA A 159 -18.31 14.06 3.46
N LYS A 160 -17.74 15.26 3.36
CA LYS A 160 -18.34 16.49 3.90
C LYS A 160 -19.69 16.80 3.26
N ARG A 161 -19.78 16.71 1.95
CA ARG A 161 -20.99 17.03 1.19
C ARG A 161 -22.16 16.12 1.53
N PHE A 162 -21.89 14.83 1.77
CA PHE A 162 -22.90 13.82 2.07
C PHE A 162 -23.01 13.47 3.56
N HIS A 163 -22.32 14.21 4.41
CA HIS A 163 -22.30 14.01 5.88
C HIS A 163 -21.93 12.54 6.24
N LEU A 164 -20.88 12.02 5.60
CA LEU A 164 -20.33 10.70 5.92
C LEU A 164 -19.36 10.80 7.12
N ASP A 165 -19.31 9.74 7.91
CA ASP A 165 -18.33 9.63 8.99
C ASP A 165 -16.90 9.52 8.42
N ARG A 166 -15.95 10.27 9.03
CA ARG A 166 -14.56 10.31 8.58
C ARG A 166 -13.87 8.96 8.70
N ARG A 167 -14.19 8.21 9.77
CA ARG A 167 -13.59 6.89 10.02
C ARG A 167 -14.05 5.88 8.98
N LYS A 168 -15.34 5.90 8.67
CA LYS A 168 -15.91 5.05 7.61
C LYS A 168 -15.32 5.39 6.25
N THR A 169 -15.18 6.67 5.92
CA THR A 169 -14.55 7.14 4.68
C THR A 169 -13.11 6.66 4.58
N ALA A 170 -12.32 6.78 5.65
CA ALA A 170 -10.94 6.29 5.67
C ALA A 170 -10.88 4.76 5.50
N SER A 171 -11.77 4.04 6.16
CA SER A 171 -11.86 2.57 6.02
C SER A 171 -12.20 2.15 4.59
N ILE A 172 -13.11 2.85 3.91
CA ILE A 172 -13.46 2.58 2.51
C ILE A 172 -12.24 2.83 1.60
N LEU A 173 -11.54 3.95 1.77
CA LEU A 173 -10.33 4.26 1.01
C LEU A 173 -9.28 3.16 1.17
N ASP A 174 -9.00 2.76 2.40
CA ASP A 174 -8.00 1.75 2.71
C ASP A 174 -8.40 0.36 2.16
N THR A 175 -9.62 -0.08 2.47
CA THR A 175 -10.08 -1.42 2.07
C THR A 175 -10.13 -1.60 0.56
N PHE A 176 -10.67 -0.63 -0.18
CA PHE A 176 -10.74 -0.74 -1.64
C PHE A 176 -9.39 -0.54 -2.31
N SER A 177 -8.52 0.26 -1.74
CA SER A 177 -7.14 0.39 -2.19
C SER A 177 -6.38 -0.93 -2.01
N CYS A 178 -6.44 -1.54 -0.83
CA CYS A 178 -5.81 -2.83 -0.56
C CYS A 178 -6.40 -3.97 -1.41
N LEU A 179 -7.72 -3.97 -1.63
CA LEU A 179 -8.38 -4.93 -2.52
C LEU A 179 -7.78 -4.89 -3.92
N ILE A 180 -7.73 -3.70 -4.53
CA ILE A 180 -7.21 -3.53 -5.88
C ILE A 180 -5.72 -3.85 -5.94
N GLN A 181 -4.93 -3.36 -4.97
CA GLN A 181 -3.50 -3.67 -4.87
C GLN A 181 -3.22 -5.16 -4.81
N GLY A 182 -4.06 -5.91 -4.09
CA GLY A 182 -3.91 -7.37 -3.97
C GLY A 182 -4.24 -8.15 -5.24
N ILE A 183 -5.00 -7.55 -6.19
CA ILE A 183 -5.45 -8.24 -7.41
C ILE A 183 -4.65 -7.79 -8.65
N ILE A 184 -3.98 -6.64 -8.61
CA ILE A 184 -3.24 -6.10 -9.76
C ILE A 184 -2.09 -7.04 -10.15
N PRO A 185 -2.07 -7.61 -11.38
CA PRO A 185 -1.03 -8.55 -11.80
C PRO A 185 0.35 -7.90 -11.99
N TYR A 186 0.40 -6.61 -12.22
CA TYR A 186 1.62 -5.81 -12.39
C TYR A 186 2.06 -5.08 -11.12
N GLY A 187 1.38 -5.30 -10.00
CA GLY A 187 1.78 -4.77 -8.69
C GLY A 187 3.04 -5.45 -8.17
N ALA A 188 3.91 -4.69 -7.49
CA ALA A 188 5.18 -5.19 -6.99
C ALA A 188 5.03 -6.45 -6.13
N GLN A 189 4.03 -6.50 -5.26
CA GLN A 189 3.74 -7.64 -4.39
C GLN A 189 3.42 -8.92 -5.19
N MET A 190 2.60 -8.77 -6.23
CA MET A 190 2.21 -9.88 -7.10
C MET A 190 3.38 -10.38 -7.94
N LEU A 191 4.20 -9.47 -8.48
CA LEU A 191 5.39 -9.83 -9.25
C LEU A 191 6.43 -10.53 -8.39
N ILE A 192 6.65 -10.09 -7.15
CA ILE A 192 7.55 -10.75 -6.20
C ILE A 192 7.04 -12.16 -5.88
N ALA A 193 5.75 -12.30 -5.56
CA ALA A 193 5.16 -13.61 -5.27
C ALA A 193 5.24 -14.57 -6.48
N ALA A 194 4.94 -14.06 -7.67
CA ALA A 194 5.04 -14.83 -8.92
C ALA A 194 6.48 -15.27 -9.21
N GLY A 195 7.45 -14.36 -8.99
CA GLY A 195 8.87 -14.68 -9.16
C GLY A 195 9.38 -15.73 -8.17
N LEU A 196 8.99 -15.64 -6.90
CA LEU A 196 9.37 -16.61 -5.87
C LEU A 196 8.75 -17.99 -6.11
N ALA A 197 7.49 -18.02 -6.53
CA ALA A 197 6.77 -19.25 -6.78
C ALA A 197 7.03 -19.85 -8.19
N ASN A 198 7.69 -19.08 -9.06
CA ASN A 198 7.92 -19.42 -10.47
C ASN A 198 6.63 -19.76 -11.23
N ILE A 199 5.56 -19.00 -10.97
CA ILE A 199 4.25 -19.14 -11.60
C ILE A 199 3.77 -17.79 -12.17
N SER A 200 2.81 -17.85 -13.10
CA SER A 200 2.23 -16.62 -13.66
C SER A 200 1.44 -15.83 -12.60
N PRO A 201 1.53 -14.49 -12.58
CA PRO A 201 0.70 -13.63 -11.74
C PRO A 201 -0.80 -13.91 -11.88
N ILE A 202 -1.25 -14.21 -13.11
CA ILE A 202 -2.66 -14.51 -13.39
C ILE A 202 -3.11 -15.81 -12.69
N SER A 203 -2.23 -16.81 -12.62
CA SER A 203 -2.53 -18.06 -11.90
C SER A 203 -2.66 -17.85 -10.39
N ILE A 204 -1.91 -16.88 -9.83
CA ILE A 204 -2.03 -16.52 -8.42
C ILE A 204 -3.38 -15.86 -8.14
N ILE A 205 -3.83 -14.94 -9.02
CA ILE A 205 -5.09 -14.21 -8.86
C ILE A 205 -6.27 -15.17 -8.71
N GLY A 206 -6.30 -16.25 -9.49
CA GLY A 206 -7.36 -17.26 -9.43
C GLY A 206 -7.47 -17.98 -8.08
N ASN A 207 -6.42 -17.96 -7.25
CA ASN A 207 -6.35 -18.61 -5.94
C ASN A 207 -6.37 -17.60 -4.76
N LEU A 208 -6.53 -16.30 -5.02
CA LEU A 208 -6.55 -15.25 -4.01
C LEU A 208 -7.96 -15.06 -3.42
N TYR A 209 -8.36 -15.91 -2.49
CA TYR A 209 -9.68 -15.79 -1.86
C TYR A 209 -9.80 -14.56 -0.95
N TYR A 210 -8.71 -14.19 -0.26
CA TYR A 210 -8.74 -13.12 0.74
C TYR A 210 -9.12 -11.73 0.18
N PRO A 211 -8.49 -11.19 -0.87
CA PRO A 211 -8.87 -9.91 -1.45
C PRO A 211 -10.32 -9.89 -1.92
N PHE A 212 -10.78 -10.96 -2.58
CA PHE A 212 -12.16 -11.05 -3.08
C PHE A 212 -13.18 -11.08 -1.95
N THR A 213 -12.96 -11.89 -0.91
CA THR A 213 -13.86 -11.93 0.24
C THR A 213 -13.88 -10.61 0.99
N MET A 214 -12.74 -9.95 1.16
CA MET A 214 -12.65 -8.61 1.75
C MET A 214 -13.45 -7.59 0.93
N GLY A 215 -13.33 -7.60 -0.39
CA GLY A 215 -14.08 -6.73 -1.28
C GLY A 215 -15.59 -6.95 -1.20
N ILE A 216 -16.03 -8.21 -1.19
CA ILE A 216 -17.45 -8.57 -1.03
C ILE A 216 -17.97 -8.08 0.33
N CYS A 217 -17.25 -8.35 1.42
CA CYS A 217 -17.64 -7.88 2.76
C CYS A 217 -17.71 -6.35 2.84
N ALA A 218 -16.76 -5.63 2.21
CA ALA A 218 -16.77 -4.18 2.16
C ALA A 218 -17.97 -3.63 1.37
N LEU A 219 -18.29 -4.22 0.22
CA LEU A 219 -19.49 -3.88 -0.55
C LEU A 219 -20.78 -4.13 0.24
N LEU A 220 -20.88 -5.29 0.90
CA LEU A 220 -22.01 -5.60 1.75
C LEU A 220 -22.12 -4.63 2.93
N ALA A 221 -21.00 -4.24 3.55
CA ALA A 221 -20.98 -3.25 4.62
C ALA A 221 -21.50 -1.87 4.15
N ILE A 222 -21.20 -1.46 2.94
CA ILE A 222 -21.76 -0.24 2.33
C ILE A 222 -23.28 -0.42 2.08
N LEU A 223 -23.68 -1.53 1.45
CA LEU A 223 -25.08 -1.79 1.09
C LEU A 223 -25.99 -1.90 2.33
N PHE A 224 -25.55 -2.61 3.37
CA PHE A 224 -26.30 -2.79 4.62
C PHE A 224 -26.08 -1.67 5.64
N ARG A 225 -25.23 -0.66 5.32
CA ARG A 225 -24.88 0.44 6.24
C ARG A 225 -24.32 -0.06 7.55
N TYR A 226 -23.41 -1.02 7.49
CA TYR A 226 -22.76 -1.54 8.67
C TYR A 226 -21.35 -0.93 8.82
N PRO A 227 -20.86 -0.65 10.03
CA PRO A 227 -21.60 -0.62 11.30
C PRO A 227 -22.52 0.61 11.40
N ARG A 228 -23.73 0.41 11.93
CA ARG A 228 -24.76 1.46 12.04
C ARG A 228 -24.33 2.70 12.81
N ARG A 229 -23.33 2.54 13.68
CA ARG A 229 -22.76 3.65 14.49
C ARG A 229 -22.12 4.76 13.64
N TYR A 230 -21.69 4.46 12.42
CA TYR A 230 -20.98 5.38 11.52
C TYR A 230 -21.71 5.60 10.19
N SER A 231 -22.96 5.21 10.06
CA SER A 231 -23.72 5.30 8.81
C SER A 231 -24.73 6.49 8.76
#